data_cf30656f66a2aa80b22503eeb4af1e11
#
_entry.id   cf30656f66a2aa80b22503eeb4af1e11
#
_cell.length_a   1.000
_cell.length_b   1.000
_cell.length_c   1.000
_cell.angle_alpha   90.00
_cell.angle_beta   90.00
_cell.angle_gamma   90.00
#
_symmetry.space_group_name_H-M   'P 1'
#
loop_
_entity.id
_entity.type
_entity.pdbx_description
1 polymer ?
#
loop_
_entity_poly.entity_id
_entity_poly.type
_entity_poly.pdbx_seq_one_letter_code
_entity_poly.pdbx_strand_id
1 'polypeptide(L)'
;CAAGKSERTKLAVSLKKWLKKEYGCYLFLIPAFIGFFVFSVYPMFSSLFYAFTDFNGTKITQIGTMNFETIFSGDIINGWPEVGKSLGLSILLSVISIPMNLVLSYILALFLYKEVKGSRFFRLLYYLPVVVPGIAMGLLWIDVFNPESNGIMNQIFAFFGLPQSQFFQSADSSLATYISTGLW
;
A
#
# COMPACT_ATOMS: atom_id res chain seq x y z
N CYS A 1 27.92 -43.44 15.98
CA CYS A 1 28.43 -42.08 15.57
C CYS A 1 28.84 -41.98 14.09
N ALA A 2 29.14 -43.09 13.39
CA ALA A 2 29.59 -43.07 11.98
C ALA A 2 28.44 -42.85 10.95
N ALA A 3 27.24 -43.31 11.24
CA ALA A 3 26.07 -43.18 10.34
C ALA A 3 25.64 -41.74 10.10
N GLY A 4 25.65 -40.88 11.10
CA GLY A 4 25.24 -39.47 10.98
C GLY A 4 26.22 -38.61 10.17
N LYS A 5 27.50 -39.00 10.13
CA LYS A 5 28.53 -38.32 9.33
C LYS A 5 28.39 -38.62 7.84
N SER A 6 27.99 -39.85 7.50
CA SER A 6 27.74 -40.29 6.11
C SER A 6 26.50 -39.61 5.51
N GLU A 7 25.41 -39.43 6.27
CA GLU A 7 24.21 -38.74 5.79
C GLU A 7 24.44 -37.24 5.58
N ARG A 8 25.13 -36.59 6.50
CA ARG A 8 25.50 -35.18 6.35
C ARG A 8 26.38 -34.94 5.13
N THR A 9 27.29 -35.84 4.83
CA THR A 9 28.16 -35.75 3.64
C THR A 9 27.35 -35.96 2.35
N LYS A 10 26.40 -36.89 2.32
CA LYS A 10 25.50 -37.12 1.17
C LYS A 10 24.58 -35.89 0.93
N LEU A 11 24.02 -35.33 1.98
CA LEU A 11 23.22 -34.11 1.90
C LEU A 11 24.03 -32.90 1.37
N ALA A 12 25.24 -32.72 1.87
CA ALA A 12 26.10 -31.61 1.44
C ALA A 12 26.56 -31.78 -0.03
N VAL A 13 26.82 -33.00 -0.50
CA VAL A 13 27.16 -33.29 -1.90
C VAL A 13 25.93 -33.08 -2.80
N SER A 14 24.74 -33.47 -2.34
CA SER A 14 23.49 -33.28 -3.07
C SER A 14 23.15 -31.81 -3.20
N LEU A 15 23.26 -31.03 -2.11
CA LEU A 15 23.06 -29.56 -2.12
C LEU A 15 24.05 -28.86 -3.03
N LYS A 16 25.34 -29.26 -3.00
CA LYS A 16 26.37 -28.71 -3.88
C LYS A 16 26.09 -28.97 -5.37
N LYS A 17 25.62 -30.20 -5.70
CA LYS A 17 25.22 -30.53 -7.07
C LYS A 17 23.98 -29.76 -7.51
N TRP A 18 23.00 -29.60 -6.63
CA TRP A 18 21.78 -28.86 -6.90
C TRP A 18 22.09 -27.35 -7.11
N LEU A 19 22.85 -26.73 -6.22
CA LEU A 19 23.31 -25.34 -6.33
C LEU A 19 24.12 -25.12 -7.63
N LYS A 20 24.96 -26.08 -8.04
CA LYS A 20 25.76 -25.95 -9.27
C LYS A 20 24.92 -26.07 -10.53
N LYS A 21 23.77 -26.75 -10.48
CA LYS A 21 22.85 -26.86 -11.63
C LYS A 21 21.98 -25.62 -11.78
N GLU A 22 21.63 -24.98 -10.68
CA GLU A 22 20.68 -23.85 -10.63
C GLU A 22 21.37 -22.48 -10.48
N TYR A 23 22.73 -22.44 -10.45
CA TYR A 23 23.42 -21.16 -10.18
C TYR A 23 23.10 -20.07 -11.20
N GLY A 24 22.81 -20.44 -12.45
CA GLY A 24 22.38 -19.48 -13.48
C GLY A 24 21.09 -18.76 -13.14
N CYS A 25 20.15 -19.45 -12.50
CA CYS A 25 18.89 -18.84 -12.04
C CYS A 25 19.15 -17.85 -10.90
N TYR A 26 20.04 -18.18 -9.96
CA TYR A 26 20.40 -17.27 -8.88
C TYR A 26 21.15 -16.04 -9.36
N LEU A 27 22.00 -16.19 -10.39
CA LEU A 27 22.69 -15.04 -11.00
C LEU A 27 21.69 -14.03 -11.59
N PHE A 28 20.58 -14.52 -12.15
CA PHE A 28 19.51 -13.67 -12.69
C PHE A 28 18.74 -12.93 -11.58
N LEU A 29 18.71 -13.46 -10.37
CA LEU A 29 18.04 -12.85 -9.22
C LEU A 29 18.92 -11.80 -8.52
N ILE A 30 20.24 -11.82 -8.72
CA ILE A 30 21.16 -10.88 -8.06
C ILE A 30 20.77 -9.41 -8.25
N PRO A 31 20.47 -8.91 -9.46
CA PRO A 31 20.08 -7.50 -9.63
C PRO A 31 18.81 -7.14 -8.85
N ALA A 32 17.84 -8.05 -8.82
CA ALA A 32 16.60 -7.86 -8.06
C ALA A 32 16.86 -7.84 -6.55
N PHE A 33 17.71 -8.74 -6.05
CA PHE A 33 18.12 -8.75 -4.65
C PHE A 33 18.91 -7.50 -4.25
N ILE A 34 19.83 -7.05 -5.09
CA ILE A 34 20.56 -5.80 -4.84
C ILE A 34 19.58 -4.64 -4.74
N GLY A 35 18.65 -4.51 -5.69
CA GLY A 35 17.60 -3.49 -5.63
C GLY A 35 16.75 -3.60 -4.37
N PHE A 36 16.32 -4.78 -4.01
CA PHE A 36 15.55 -5.03 -2.78
C PHE A 36 16.32 -4.64 -1.51
N PHE A 37 17.58 -5.04 -1.39
CA PHE A 37 18.40 -4.70 -0.22
C PHE A 37 18.66 -3.20 -0.13
N VAL A 38 18.99 -2.54 -1.24
CA VAL A 38 19.33 -1.12 -1.27
C VAL A 38 18.09 -0.25 -1.06
N PHE A 39 16.96 -0.56 -1.70
CA PHE A 39 15.79 0.31 -1.71
C PHE A 39 14.68 -0.08 -0.72
N SER A 40 14.74 -1.29 -0.15
CA SER A 40 13.73 -1.71 0.83
C SER A 40 14.36 -2.01 2.20
N VAL A 41 15.35 -2.91 2.24
CA VAL A 41 15.92 -3.37 3.51
C VAL A 41 16.73 -2.27 4.18
N TYR A 42 17.61 -1.60 3.45
CA TYR A 42 18.41 -0.52 4.02
C TYR A 42 17.57 0.65 4.57
N PRO A 43 16.59 1.22 3.83
CA PRO A 43 15.71 2.26 4.39
C PRO A 43 14.89 1.78 5.58
N MET A 44 14.45 0.51 5.60
CA MET A 44 13.70 -0.05 6.73
C MET A 44 14.54 -0.07 8.01
N PHE A 45 15.80 -0.56 7.94
CA PHE A 45 16.70 -0.54 9.10
C PHE A 45 17.13 0.88 9.49
N SER A 46 17.35 1.76 8.51
CA SER A 46 17.64 3.17 8.76
C SER A 46 16.47 3.86 9.46
N SER A 47 15.25 3.62 9.04
CA SER A 47 14.04 4.15 9.69
C SER A 47 13.91 3.66 11.13
N LEU A 48 14.19 2.38 11.37
CA LEU A 48 14.21 1.82 12.73
C LEU A 48 15.28 2.49 13.60
N PHE A 49 16.47 2.73 13.07
CA PHE A 49 17.52 3.45 13.78
C PHE A 49 17.10 4.89 14.08
N TYR A 50 16.56 5.62 13.10
CA TYR A 50 16.08 6.98 13.29
C TYR A 50 14.91 7.10 14.27
N ALA A 51 14.11 6.06 14.46
CA ALA A 51 13.07 6.05 15.46
C ALA A 51 13.61 6.25 16.90
N PHE A 52 14.87 5.87 17.14
CA PHE A 52 15.57 6.07 18.42
C PHE A 52 16.50 7.29 18.42
N THR A 53 16.32 8.24 17.52
CA THR A 53 17.15 9.45 17.43
C THR A 53 16.27 10.68 17.25
N ASP A 54 16.81 11.85 17.53
CA ASP A 54 16.21 13.17 17.25
C ASP A 54 16.50 13.66 15.82
N PHE A 55 16.64 12.74 14.86
CA PHE A 55 17.02 13.08 13.49
C PHE A 55 16.00 14.01 12.83
N ASN A 56 16.46 15.22 12.51
CA ASN A 56 15.64 16.27 11.87
C ASN A 56 15.87 16.42 10.35
N GLY A 57 16.38 15.37 9.69
CA GLY A 57 16.71 15.39 8.26
C GLY A 57 18.16 15.75 7.95
N THR A 58 18.93 16.34 8.89
CA THR A 58 20.31 16.78 8.67
C THR A 58 21.29 16.29 9.71
N LYS A 59 20.92 16.30 10.98
CA LYS A 59 21.81 15.97 12.12
C LYS A 59 21.10 15.09 13.13
N ILE A 60 21.87 14.24 13.79
CA ILE A 60 21.48 13.50 14.98
C ILE A 60 22.25 14.15 16.14
N THR A 61 21.54 14.71 17.11
CA THR A 61 22.13 15.31 18.30
C THR A 61 22.04 14.38 19.51
N GLN A 62 20.98 13.57 19.58
CA GLN A 62 20.75 12.66 20.69
C GLN A 62 20.22 11.31 20.22
N ILE A 63 20.56 10.27 20.98
CA ILE A 63 19.99 8.91 20.81
C ILE A 63 19.19 8.61 22.07
N GLY A 64 17.93 8.23 21.91
CA GLY A 64 17.03 7.96 23.02
C GLY A 64 15.62 7.57 22.59
N THR A 65 14.70 7.59 23.52
CA THR A 65 13.28 7.19 23.33
C THR A 65 12.34 8.38 23.16
N MET A 66 12.89 9.58 22.89
CA MET A 66 12.12 10.84 22.87
C MET A 66 10.94 10.80 21.89
N ASN A 67 11.10 10.18 20.71
CA ASN A 67 10.01 10.03 19.75
C ASN A 67 8.86 9.20 20.32
N PHE A 68 9.18 8.14 21.04
CA PHE A 68 8.18 7.29 21.70
C PHE A 68 7.54 8.02 22.88
N GLU A 69 8.32 8.75 23.67
CA GLU A 69 7.81 9.57 24.77
C GLU A 69 6.83 10.62 24.24
N THR A 70 7.15 11.30 23.15
CA THR A 70 6.27 12.27 22.49
C THR A 70 4.97 11.60 22.01
N ILE A 71 5.05 10.42 21.39
CA ILE A 71 3.87 9.68 20.93
C ILE A 71 2.97 9.31 22.10
N PHE A 72 3.53 8.87 23.24
CA PHE A 72 2.76 8.37 24.38
C PHE A 72 2.43 9.42 25.44
N SER A 73 3.11 10.58 25.45
CA SER A 73 2.91 11.65 26.45
C SER A 73 1.55 12.33 26.37
N GLY A 74 0.84 12.16 25.27
CA GLY A 74 -0.45 12.83 25.08
C GLY A 74 -0.33 14.31 24.75
N ASP A 75 0.84 14.78 24.33
CA ASP A 75 1.06 16.16 23.91
C ASP A 75 0.11 16.52 22.73
N ILE A 76 -0.52 17.68 22.84
CA ILE A 76 -1.74 18.03 22.08
C ILE A 76 -1.50 18.04 20.55
N ILE A 77 -0.27 18.26 20.13
CA ILE A 77 0.05 18.41 18.69
C ILE A 77 0.47 17.07 18.05
N ASN A 78 1.18 16.20 18.78
CA ASN A 78 1.81 14.98 18.25
C ASN A 78 1.66 13.76 19.15
N GLY A 79 0.84 13.82 20.21
CA GLY A 79 0.72 12.76 21.20
C GLY A 79 -0.25 11.64 20.83
N TRP A 80 -0.42 10.69 21.75
CA TRP A 80 -1.29 9.51 21.59
C TRP A 80 -2.72 9.80 21.10
N PRO A 81 -3.41 10.89 21.50
CA PRO A 81 -4.75 11.18 20.98
C PRO A 81 -4.78 11.29 19.45
N GLU A 82 -3.81 11.93 18.82
CA GLU A 82 -3.74 12.07 17.37
C GLU A 82 -3.30 10.76 16.68
N VAL A 83 -2.33 10.08 17.25
CA VAL A 83 -1.90 8.74 16.78
C VAL A 83 -3.04 7.74 16.92
N GLY A 84 -3.73 7.74 18.05
CA GLY A 84 -4.89 6.87 18.30
C GLY A 84 -6.03 7.12 17.34
N LYS A 85 -6.37 8.37 17.04
CA LYS A 85 -7.36 8.72 16.01
C LYS A 85 -6.95 8.23 14.62
N SER A 86 -5.69 8.44 14.24
CA SER A 86 -5.16 8.00 12.95
C SER A 86 -5.18 6.49 12.81
N LEU A 87 -4.81 5.74 13.86
CA LEU A 87 -4.91 4.29 13.90
C LEU A 87 -6.36 3.81 13.82
N GLY A 88 -7.25 4.43 14.59
CA GLY A 88 -8.68 4.12 14.57
C GLY A 88 -9.29 4.34 13.19
N LEU A 89 -8.96 5.45 12.54
CA LEU A 89 -9.41 5.75 11.18
C LEU A 89 -8.84 4.75 10.16
N SER A 90 -7.58 4.37 10.28
CA SER A 90 -6.95 3.38 9.41
C SER A 90 -7.58 2.00 9.55
N ILE A 91 -7.89 1.59 10.78
CA ILE A 91 -8.60 0.34 11.04
C ILE A 91 -10.02 0.39 10.47
N LEU A 92 -10.75 1.48 10.72
CA LEU A 92 -12.11 1.66 10.20
C LEU A 92 -12.14 1.61 8.67
N LEU A 93 -11.24 2.34 8.01
CA LEU A 93 -11.08 2.29 6.56
C LEU A 93 -10.80 0.87 6.07
N SER A 94 -9.90 0.15 6.72
CA SER A 94 -9.55 -1.23 6.33
C SER A 94 -10.72 -2.19 6.49
N VAL A 95 -11.43 -2.11 7.61
CA VAL A 95 -12.59 -2.98 7.91
C VAL A 95 -13.73 -2.75 6.92
N ILE A 96 -13.91 -1.55 6.42
CA ILE A 96 -14.94 -1.23 5.43
C ILE A 96 -14.46 -1.56 4.01
N SER A 97 -13.28 -1.08 3.64
CA SER A 97 -12.77 -1.18 2.26
C SER A 97 -12.44 -2.61 1.84
N ILE A 98 -11.87 -3.44 2.73
CA ILE A 98 -11.49 -4.80 2.37
C ILE A 98 -12.69 -5.67 2.00
N PRO A 99 -13.77 -5.77 2.82
CA PRO A 99 -14.94 -6.53 2.44
C PRO A 99 -15.64 -5.98 1.19
N MET A 100 -15.74 -4.65 1.06
CA MET A 100 -16.33 -4.04 -0.14
C MET A 100 -15.54 -4.39 -1.39
N ASN A 101 -14.22 -4.29 -1.35
CA ASN A 101 -13.34 -4.68 -2.46
C ASN A 101 -13.50 -6.17 -2.82
N LEU A 102 -13.54 -7.05 -1.82
CA LEU A 102 -13.71 -8.48 -2.06
C LEU A 102 -15.05 -8.79 -2.73
N VAL A 103 -16.13 -8.19 -2.22
CA VAL A 103 -17.48 -8.40 -2.79
C VAL A 103 -17.56 -7.86 -4.22
N LEU A 104 -17.07 -6.63 -4.43
CA LEU A 104 -17.08 -6.00 -5.75
C LEU A 104 -16.25 -6.80 -6.75
N SER A 105 -15.01 -7.18 -6.37
CA SER A 105 -14.12 -7.99 -7.21
C SER A 105 -14.74 -9.35 -7.54
N TYR A 106 -15.42 -9.98 -6.57
CA TYR A 106 -16.10 -11.26 -6.79
C TYR A 106 -17.27 -11.11 -7.77
N ILE A 107 -18.12 -10.10 -7.61
CA ILE A 107 -19.21 -9.80 -8.53
C ILE A 107 -18.68 -9.59 -9.94
N LEU A 108 -17.64 -8.78 -10.08
CA LEU A 108 -17.02 -8.50 -11.37
C LEU A 108 -16.39 -9.74 -12.01
N ALA A 109 -15.72 -10.57 -11.19
CA ALA A 109 -15.18 -11.84 -11.67
C ALA A 109 -16.29 -12.77 -12.21
N LEU A 110 -17.45 -12.81 -11.55
CA LEU A 110 -18.60 -13.58 -12.03
C LEU A 110 -19.14 -13.03 -13.36
N PHE A 111 -19.23 -11.72 -13.52
CA PHE A 111 -19.63 -11.10 -14.80
C PHE A 111 -18.66 -11.42 -15.93
N LEU A 112 -17.35 -11.36 -15.64
CA LEU A 112 -16.31 -11.62 -16.63
C LEU A 112 -16.07 -13.10 -16.90
N TYR A 113 -16.51 -13.99 -16.00
CA TYR A 113 -16.41 -15.44 -16.17
C TYR A 113 -17.37 -15.95 -17.27
N LYS A 114 -18.58 -15.40 -17.36
CA LYS A 114 -19.52 -15.75 -18.42
C LYS A 114 -19.04 -15.14 -19.74
N GLU A 115 -19.03 -15.94 -20.80
CA GLU A 115 -18.70 -15.47 -22.16
C GLU A 115 -19.85 -14.62 -22.72
N VAL A 116 -20.04 -13.43 -22.17
CA VAL A 116 -20.99 -12.44 -22.64
C VAL A 116 -20.42 -11.73 -23.86
N LYS A 117 -21.30 -11.42 -24.85
CA LYS A 117 -20.91 -10.62 -26.01
C LYS A 117 -20.31 -9.30 -25.53
N GLY A 118 -19.04 -9.04 -25.88
CA GLY A 118 -18.30 -7.85 -25.44
C GLY A 118 -17.38 -8.04 -24.22
N SER A 119 -17.26 -9.25 -23.68
CA SER A 119 -16.40 -9.54 -22.50
C SER A 119 -14.95 -9.09 -22.69
N ARG A 120 -14.42 -9.13 -23.92
CA ARG A 120 -13.06 -8.63 -24.24
C ARG A 120 -12.93 -7.12 -24.03
N PHE A 121 -13.96 -6.35 -24.42
CA PHE A 121 -13.98 -4.90 -24.24
C PHE A 121 -14.06 -4.52 -22.76
N PHE A 122 -14.94 -5.20 -21.99
CA PHE A 122 -15.03 -4.97 -20.55
C PHE A 122 -13.75 -5.34 -19.81
N ARG A 123 -13.09 -6.45 -20.19
CA ARG A 123 -11.76 -6.78 -19.63
C ARG A 123 -10.73 -5.70 -19.93
N LEU A 124 -10.70 -5.16 -21.15
CA LEU A 124 -9.79 -4.09 -21.52
C LEU A 124 -10.02 -2.83 -20.66
N LEU A 125 -11.28 -2.42 -20.50
CA LEU A 125 -11.65 -1.28 -19.63
C LEU A 125 -11.22 -1.49 -18.18
N TYR A 126 -11.34 -2.73 -17.70
CA TYR A 126 -10.98 -3.08 -16.33
C TYR A 126 -9.46 -3.12 -16.08
N TYR A 127 -8.68 -3.50 -17.10
CA TYR A 127 -7.22 -3.47 -17.02
C TYR A 127 -6.62 -2.09 -17.26
N LEU A 128 -7.36 -1.18 -17.87
CA LEU A 128 -6.87 0.15 -18.22
C LEU A 128 -6.31 0.92 -17.00
N PRO A 129 -6.98 0.95 -15.83
CA PRO A 129 -6.47 1.63 -14.65
C PRO A 129 -5.17 1.03 -14.10
N VAL A 130 -5.00 -0.29 -14.22
CA VAL A 130 -3.78 -0.98 -13.72
C VAL A 130 -2.53 -0.55 -14.50
N VAL A 131 -2.69 -0.14 -15.75
CA VAL A 131 -1.60 0.33 -16.61
C VAL A 131 -1.24 1.80 -16.34
N VAL A 132 -2.18 2.57 -15.78
CA VAL A 132 -1.95 3.99 -15.48
C VAL A 132 -1.05 4.13 -14.27
N PRO A 133 0.01 4.96 -14.33
CA PRO A 133 0.87 5.22 -13.17
C PRO A 133 0.06 5.74 -11.98
N GLY A 134 0.32 5.23 -10.78
CA GLY A 134 -0.43 5.60 -9.57
C GLY A 134 -0.45 7.11 -9.28
N ILE A 135 0.61 7.83 -9.64
CA ILE A 135 0.66 9.30 -9.51
C ILE A 135 -0.38 9.96 -10.41
N ALA A 136 -0.51 9.50 -11.67
CA ALA A 136 -1.49 10.04 -12.61
C ALA A 136 -2.92 9.73 -12.14
N MET A 137 -3.16 8.54 -11.59
CA MET A 137 -4.44 8.19 -10.97
C MET A 137 -4.76 9.09 -9.77
N GLY A 138 -3.78 9.36 -8.90
CA GLY A 138 -3.95 10.27 -7.78
C GLY A 138 -4.38 11.68 -8.22
N LEU A 139 -3.75 12.23 -9.26
CA LEU A 139 -4.11 13.53 -9.83
C LEU A 139 -5.52 13.52 -10.42
N LEU A 140 -5.89 12.47 -11.15
CA LEU A 140 -7.25 12.31 -11.69
C LEU A 140 -8.31 12.31 -10.56
N TRP A 141 -8.04 11.63 -9.45
CA TRP A 141 -8.97 11.63 -8.32
C TRP A 141 -9.09 13.00 -7.64
N ILE A 142 -8.01 13.78 -7.58
CA ILE A 142 -8.06 15.16 -7.07
C ILE A 142 -8.96 16.02 -7.96
N ASP A 143 -8.89 15.88 -9.28
CA ASP A 143 -9.73 16.63 -10.21
C ASP A 143 -11.19 16.15 -10.19
N VAL A 144 -11.41 14.84 -10.13
CA VAL A 144 -12.76 14.25 -10.05
C VAL A 144 -13.48 14.69 -8.79
N PHE A 145 -12.82 14.65 -7.64
CA PHE A 145 -13.34 15.01 -6.33
C PHE A 145 -12.93 16.43 -5.91
N ASN A 146 -12.74 17.33 -6.87
CA ASN A 146 -12.46 18.73 -6.57
C ASN A 146 -13.67 19.33 -5.82
N PRO A 147 -13.45 19.98 -4.66
CA PRO A 147 -14.53 20.58 -3.87
C PRO A 147 -15.18 21.80 -4.53
N GLU A 148 -14.54 22.38 -5.53
CA GLU A 148 -15.10 23.51 -6.25
C GLU A 148 -16.31 23.10 -7.12
N SER A 149 -17.13 24.07 -7.51
CA SER A 149 -18.32 23.85 -8.35
C SER A 149 -17.99 23.32 -9.75
N ASN A 150 -16.76 23.49 -10.22
CA ASN A 150 -16.25 22.98 -11.48
C ASN A 150 -15.73 21.52 -11.38
N GLY A 151 -15.63 20.95 -10.18
CA GLY A 151 -15.25 19.57 -9.98
C GLY A 151 -16.24 18.60 -10.64
N ILE A 152 -15.73 17.55 -11.27
CA ILE A 152 -16.56 16.60 -12.06
C ILE A 152 -17.68 16.02 -11.20
N MET A 153 -17.37 15.57 -9.99
CA MET A 153 -18.37 14.96 -9.10
C MET A 153 -19.40 16.00 -8.61
N ASN A 154 -18.99 17.24 -8.33
CA ASN A 154 -19.91 18.30 -7.95
C ASN A 154 -20.81 18.74 -9.11
N GLN A 155 -20.36 18.68 -10.35
CA GLN A 155 -21.22 18.88 -11.53
C GLN A 155 -22.28 17.79 -11.65
N ILE A 156 -21.90 16.53 -11.39
CA ILE A 156 -22.85 15.41 -11.35
C ILE A 156 -23.86 15.61 -10.21
N PHE A 157 -23.41 16.02 -9.02
CA PHE A 157 -24.29 16.30 -7.89
C PHE A 157 -25.27 17.42 -8.21
N ALA A 158 -24.79 18.50 -8.83
CA ALA A 158 -25.65 19.62 -9.28
C ALA A 158 -26.68 19.17 -10.30
N PHE A 159 -26.33 18.28 -11.24
CA PHE A 159 -27.29 17.73 -12.20
C PHE A 159 -28.42 16.95 -11.51
N PHE A 160 -28.15 16.25 -10.42
CA PHE A 160 -29.17 15.54 -9.62
C PHE A 160 -29.82 16.39 -8.54
N GLY A 161 -29.49 17.70 -8.45
CA GLY A 161 -30.04 18.59 -7.43
C GLY A 161 -29.48 18.35 -6.03
N LEU A 162 -28.34 17.66 -5.91
CA LEU A 162 -27.66 17.39 -4.65
C LEU A 162 -26.75 18.56 -4.25
N PRO A 163 -26.56 18.81 -2.95
CA PRO A 163 -25.68 19.87 -2.48
C PRO A 163 -24.22 19.58 -2.85
N GLN A 164 -23.45 20.66 -3.04
CA GLN A 164 -22.00 20.58 -3.25
C GLN A 164 -21.31 19.91 -2.07
N SER A 165 -20.37 19.02 -2.35
CA SER A 165 -19.57 18.33 -1.35
C SER A 165 -18.13 18.80 -1.35
N GLN A 166 -17.51 18.83 -0.17
CA GLN A 166 -16.08 19.14 -0.01
C GLN A 166 -15.16 17.93 -0.12
N PHE A 167 -15.72 16.74 -0.31
CA PHE A 167 -15.00 15.47 -0.50
C PHE A 167 -13.86 15.25 0.50
N PHE A 168 -12.60 15.33 0.05
CA PHE A 168 -11.43 15.14 0.90
C PHE A 168 -11.21 16.22 1.96
N GLN A 169 -11.81 17.40 1.80
CA GLN A 169 -11.57 18.56 2.68
C GLN A 169 -12.52 18.62 3.88
N SER A 170 -13.58 17.81 3.90
CA SER A 170 -14.51 17.73 5.03
C SER A 170 -14.38 16.40 5.76
N ALA A 171 -14.41 16.43 7.09
CA ALA A 171 -14.39 15.23 7.91
C ALA A 171 -15.56 14.26 7.61
N ASP A 172 -16.73 14.81 7.29
CA ASP A 172 -17.95 14.04 7.05
C ASP A 172 -17.93 13.30 5.70
N SER A 173 -17.33 13.91 4.67
CA SER A 173 -17.30 13.34 3.31
C SER A 173 -15.98 12.62 2.98
N SER A 174 -14.91 12.89 3.70
CA SER A 174 -13.57 12.34 3.40
C SER A 174 -13.55 10.81 3.47
N LEU A 175 -14.18 10.21 4.47
CA LEU A 175 -14.22 8.76 4.62
C LEU A 175 -14.85 8.07 3.41
N ALA A 176 -16.03 8.56 2.98
CA ALA A 176 -16.73 8.02 1.81
C ALA A 176 -15.91 8.21 0.52
N THR A 177 -15.24 9.36 0.39
CA THR A 177 -14.39 9.67 -0.75
C THR A 177 -13.17 8.74 -0.81
N TYR A 178 -12.47 8.50 0.32
CA TYR A 178 -11.36 7.54 0.40
C TYR A 178 -11.80 6.12 0.07
N ILE A 179 -12.95 5.68 0.59
CA ILE A 179 -13.48 4.36 0.28
C ILE A 179 -13.78 4.24 -1.22
N SER A 180 -14.44 5.24 -1.82
CA SER A 180 -14.80 5.22 -3.24
C SER A 180 -13.59 5.19 -4.16
N THR A 181 -12.53 5.93 -3.85
CA THR A 181 -11.27 5.90 -4.60
C THR A 181 -10.49 4.58 -4.42
N GLY A 182 -10.60 3.97 -3.24
CA GLY A 182 -9.95 2.69 -2.93
C GLY A 182 -10.67 1.46 -3.52
N LEU A 183 -11.93 1.61 -3.96
CA LEU A 183 -12.69 0.53 -4.61
C LEU A 183 -12.36 0.37 -6.11
N TRP A 184 -11.71 1.34 -6.68
CA TRP A 184 -11.26 1.33 -8.06
C TRP A 184 -9.85 0.75 -8.15
#